data_16988ac63a93f7428385220dd4c2c4f3
#
_entry.id   16988ac63a93f7428385220dd4c2c4f3
#
_cell.length_a   1.000
_cell.length_b   1.000
_cell.length_c   1.000
_cell.angle_alpha   90.00
_cell.angle_beta   90.00
_cell.angle_gamma   90.00
#
_symmetry.space_group_name_H-M   'P 1'
#
loop_
_entity.id
_entity.type
_entity.pdbx_description
1 polymer ?
#
loop_
_entity_poly.entity_id
_entity_poly.type
_entity_poly.pdbx_seq_one_letter_code
_entity_poly.pdbx_strand_id
1 'polypeptide(L)'
;MKARLLAVAFSAIVAACGSVAGPGSDPSPTPVVNVMVTKADNQRTVAAHVGDHIQIALGEDINWQLESPDGTVLARDAVQNYMLVRGTQAIWLARSAGRSTIKASGGMNCPSGAMCPMLLALFSATVEVVP
;
A
#
# COMPACT_ATOMS: atom_id res chain seq x y z
N MET A 1 -82.14 -6.41 20.52
CA MET A 1 -81.09 -7.39 20.76
C MET A 1 -79.74 -6.70 20.65
N LYS A 2 -79.01 -6.67 21.71
CA LYS A 2 -77.81 -5.85 21.84
C LYS A 2 -76.55 -6.67 21.49
N ALA A 3 -75.92 -6.38 20.38
CA ALA A 3 -74.62 -6.93 20.04
C ALA A 3 -73.53 -6.08 20.64
N ARG A 4 -72.77 -6.66 21.55
CA ARG A 4 -71.57 -6.00 22.15
C ARG A 4 -70.38 -6.39 21.33
N LEU A 5 -69.76 -5.41 20.67
CA LEU A 5 -68.46 -5.52 20.02
C LEU A 5 -67.38 -5.35 21.08
N LEU A 6 -66.62 -6.40 21.32
CA LEU A 6 -65.39 -6.35 22.13
C LEU A 6 -64.24 -5.99 21.20
N ALA A 7 -63.71 -4.79 21.37
CA ALA A 7 -62.48 -4.38 20.70
C ALA A 7 -61.28 -4.93 21.54
N VAL A 8 -60.53 -5.84 20.93
CA VAL A 8 -59.26 -6.34 21.46
C VAL A 8 -58.19 -5.41 20.97
N ALA A 9 -57.63 -4.62 21.84
CA ALA A 9 -56.46 -3.79 21.59
C ALA A 9 -55.17 -4.66 21.63
N PHE A 10 -54.58 -4.90 20.49
CA PHE A 10 -53.25 -5.51 20.40
C PHE A 10 -52.18 -4.44 20.63
N SER A 11 -51.59 -4.42 21.79
CA SER A 11 -50.40 -3.61 22.11
C SER A 11 -49.17 -4.29 21.53
N ALA A 12 -48.66 -3.78 20.41
CA ALA A 12 -47.37 -4.19 19.86
C ALA A 12 -46.25 -3.55 20.71
N ILE A 13 -45.56 -4.34 21.49
CA ILE A 13 -44.32 -3.92 22.17
C ILE A 13 -43.21 -4.02 21.14
N VAL A 14 -42.79 -2.87 20.62
CA VAL A 14 -41.59 -2.77 19.80
C VAL A 14 -40.39 -2.76 20.77
N ALA A 15 -39.73 -3.90 20.89
CA ALA A 15 -38.44 -3.99 21.54
C ALA A 15 -37.40 -3.31 20.63
N ALA A 16 -37.10 -2.06 20.88
CA ALA A 16 -35.96 -1.38 20.28
C ALA A 16 -34.69 -2.00 20.87
N CYS A 17 -34.06 -2.91 20.13
CA CYS A 17 -32.67 -3.29 20.37
C CYS A 17 -31.80 -2.07 20.06
N GLY A 18 -31.57 -1.24 21.06
CA GLY A 18 -30.57 -0.19 20.99
C GLY A 18 -29.20 -0.84 20.89
N SER A 19 -28.62 -0.85 19.69
CA SER A 19 -27.21 -1.13 19.52
C SER A 19 -26.44 -0.01 20.22
N VAL A 20 -25.94 -0.27 21.40
CA VAL A 20 -24.96 0.61 22.05
C VAL A 20 -23.68 0.48 21.25
N ALA A 21 -23.50 1.35 20.26
CA ALA A 21 -22.20 1.58 19.68
C ALA A 21 -21.35 2.22 20.80
N GLY A 22 -20.58 1.41 21.52
CA GLY A 22 -19.53 1.93 22.37
C GLY A 22 -18.55 2.77 21.53
N PRO A 23 -17.82 3.71 22.16
CA PRO A 23 -16.73 4.39 21.47
C PRO A 23 -15.66 3.33 21.15
N GLY A 24 -15.85 2.62 20.06
CA GLY A 24 -14.84 1.79 19.46
C GLY A 24 -13.79 2.75 18.95
N SER A 25 -12.60 2.69 19.52
CA SER A 25 -11.43 3.24 18.86
C SER A 25 -11.38 2.54 17.52
N ASP A 26 -11.70 3.26 16.43
CA ASP A 26 -11.48 2.75 15.10
C ASP A 26 -10.01 2.33 15.03
N PRO A 27 -9.71 1.05 14.75
CA PRO A 27 -8.34 0.65 14.58
C PRO A 27 -7.79 1.54 13.47
N SER A 28 -6.76 2.32 13.81
CA SER A 28 -6.06 3.14 12.83
C SER A 28 -5.70 2.21 11.67
N PRO A 29 -6.12 2.51 10.43
CA PRO A 29 -5.91 1.59 9.33
C PRO A 29 -4.41 1.33 9.24
N THR A 30 -4.02 0.08 9.43
CA THR A 30 -2.64 -0.33 9.19
C THR A 30 -2.36 -0.06 7.72
N PRO A 31 -1.34 0.73 7.39
CA PRO A 31 -1.02 0.99 6.00
C PRO A 31 -0.71 -0.34 5.31
N VAL A 32 -1.47 -0.64 4.29
CA VAL A 32 -1.31 -1.87 3.51
C VAL A 32 -0.48 -1.54 2.29
N VAL A 33 0.58 -2.31 2.07
CA VAL A 33 1.29 -2.26 0.79
C VAL A 33 0.41 -2.90 -0.26
N ASN A 34 -0.02 -2.11 -1.24
CA ASN A 34 -0.94 -2.57 -2.28
C ASN A 34 -0.20 -3.09 -3.52
N VAL A 35 0.98 -2.54 -3.79
CA VAL A 35 1.77 -2.85 -4.98
C VAL A 35 3.20 -3.13 -4.57
N MET A 36 3.77 -4.21 -5.10
CA MET A 36 5.18 -4.55 -4.92
C MET A 36 5.90 -4.48 -6.26
N VAL A 37 6.99 -3.73 -6.30
CA VAL A 37 7.90 -3.63 -7.45
C VAL A 37 9.18 -4.40 -7.11
N THR A 38 9.55 -5.34 -7.96
CA THR A 38 10.70 -6.23 -7.78
C THR A 38 11.64 -6.15 -8.97
N LYS A 39 12.79 -6.84 -8.89
CA LYS A 39 13.72 -6.94 -10.05
C LYS A 39 13.06 -7.52 -11.30
N ALA A 40 12.04 -8.35 -11.18
CA ALA A 40 11.30 -8.92 -12.31
C ALA A 40 10.54 -7.86 -13.12
N ASP A 41 10.26 -6.71 -12.51
CA ASP A 41 9.55 -5.60 -13.15
C ASP A 41 10.49 -4.65 -13.90
N ASN A 42 11.76 -4.99 -14.01
CA ASN A 42 12.72 -4.20 -14.77
C ASN A 42 12.26 -3.99 -16.22
N GLN A 43 12.24 -2.76 -16.66
CA GLN A 43 11.76 -2.31 -17.97
C GLN A 43 10.28 -2.65 -18.26
N ARG A 44 9.48 -2.83 -17.21
CA ARG A 44 8.05 -3.09 -17.31
C ARG A 44 7.24 -1.93 -16.75
N THR A 45 5.95 -1.94 -17.08
CA THR A 45 4.96 -1.04 -16.51
C THR A 45 4.17 -1.79 -15.44
N VAL A 46 4.08 -1.20 -14.27
CA VAL A 46 3.31 -1.68 -13.13
C VAL A 46 2.13 -0.77 -12.92
N ALA A 47 0.94 -1.34 -12.80
CA ALA A 47 -0.28 -0.57 -12.54
C ALA A 47 -0.46 -0.32 -11.04
N ALA A 48 -0.90 0.87 -10.69
CA ALA A 48 -1.27 1.25 -9.33
C ALA A 48 -2.47 2.21 -9.36
N HIS A 49 -3.13 2.41 -8.22
CA HIS A 49 -4.18 3.40 -8.05
C HIS A 49 -3.71 4.54 -7.16
N VAL A 50 -4.37 5.67 -7.27
CA VAL A 50 -4.14 6.79 -6.35
C VAL A 50 -4.41 6.34 -4.92
N GLY A 51 -3.47 6.59 -4.03
CA GLY A 51 -3.52 6.15 -2.64
C GLY A 51 -2.79 4.84 -2.35
N ASP A 52 -2.37 4.09 -3.38
CA ASP A 52 -1.61 2.86 -3.19
C ASP A 52 -0.21 3.13 -2.62
N HIS A 53 0.19 2.24 -1.72
CA HIS A 53 1.55 2.20 -1.20
C HIS A 53 2.36 1.20 -2.03
N ILE A 54 3.43 1.69 -2.63
CA ILE A 54 4.28 0.93 -3.54
C ILE A 54 5.57 0.56 -2.82
N GLN A 55 5.74 -0.72 -2.55
CA GLN A 55 6.96 -1.25 -1.97
C GLN A 55 7.96 -1.61 -3.06
N ILE A 56 9.16 -1.04 -2.99
CA ILE A 56 10.24 -1.29 -3.93
C ILE A 56 11.21 -2.25 -3.27
N ALA A 57 11.20 -3.52 -3.71
CA ALA A 57 11.96 -4.62 -3.13
C ALA A 57 12.89 -5.23 -4.20
N LEU A 58 14.05 -4.62 -4.39
CA LEU A 58 15.04 -5.03 -5.40
C LEU A 58 16.03 -6.08 -4.90
N GLY A 59 15.94 -6.48 -3.62
CA GLY A 59 16.83 -7.48 -3.03
C GLY A 59 18.08 -6.87 -2.40
N GLU A 60 18.92 -7.74 -1.80
CA GLU A 60 20.10 -7.36 -1.01
C GLU A 60 21.43 -7.69 -1.71
N ASP A 61 21.39 -8.39 -2.84
CA ASP A 61 22.56 -8.80 -3.62
C ASP A 61 23.27 -7.63 -4.32
N ILE A 62 22.55 -6.56 -4.56
CA ILE A 62 23.05 -5.31 -5.12
C ILE A 62 22.88 -4.20 -4.08
N ASN A 63 23.89 -3.36 -3.93
CA ASN A 63 23.78 -2.14 -3.14
C ASN A 63 23.05 -1.06 -3.93
N TRP A 64 21.72 -1.14 -3.92
CA TRP A 64 20.86 -0.28 -4.71
C TRP A 64 20.81 1.14 -4.18
N GLN A 65 21.01 2.09 -5.06
CA GLN A 65 20.75 3.51 -4.85
C GLN A 65 19.55 3.91 -5.68
N LEU A 66 18.46 4.23 -4.99
CA LEU A 66 17.20 4.60 -5.59
C LEU A 66 17.19 6.11 -5.86
N GLU A 67 16.82 6.51 -7.08
CA GLU A 67 16.56 7.92 -7.37
C GLU A 67 15.31 8.39 -6.61
N SER A 68 15.27 9.68 -6.27
CA SER A 68 14.09 10.25 -5.61
C SER A 68 12.86 10.19 -6.53
N PRO A 69 11.65 9.98 -5.97
CA PRO A 69 10.43 10.05 -6.75
C PRO A 69 10.21 11.45 -7.32
N ASP A 70 9.39 11.55 -8.36
CA ASP A 70 9.08 12.85 -9.03
C ASP A 70 8.36 13.84 -8.10
N GLY A 71 7.72 13.36 -7.03
CA GLY A 71 6.99 14.16 -6.05
C GLY A 71 5.57 14.55 -6.47
N THR A 72 5.19 14.35 -7.72
CA THR A 72 3.85 14.61 -8.24
C THR A 72 3.00 13.35 -8.35
N VAL A 73 3.42 12.40 -9.15
CA VAL A 73 2.74 11.10 -9.32
C VAL A 73 3.12 10.15 -8.18
N LEU A 74 4.41 10.03 -7.91
CA LEU A 74 4.96 9.24 -6.81
C LEU A 74 5.67 10.15 -5.81
N ALA A 75 5.44 9.91 -4.53
CA ALA A 75 6.09 10.64 -3.45
C ALA A 75 6.62 9.68 -2.38
N ARG A 76 7.58 10.16 -1.60
CA ARG A 76 8.03 9.42 -0.41
C ARG A 76 6.87 9.29 0.56
N ASP A 77 6.69 8.10 1.10
CA ASP A 77 5.69 7.91 2.14
C ASP A 77 6.22 8.43 3.48
N ALA A 78 5.36 9.15 4.19
CA ALA A 78 5.67 9.65 5.52
C ALA A 78 5.46 8.60 6.61
N VAL A 79 4.68 7.55 6.32
CA VAL A 79 4.39 6.47 7.27
C VAL A 79 5.55 5.49 7.27
N GLN A 80 6.07 5.16 8.46
CA GLN A 80 7.26 4.32 8.61
C GLN A 80 7.00 2.95 9.25
N ASN A 81 5.75 2.64 9.58
CA ASN A 81 5.39 1.42 10.31
C ASN A 81 4.85 0.32 9.37
N TYR A 82 5.66 -0.04 8.39
CA TYR A 82 5.32 -1.16 7.51
C TYR A 82 6.04 -2.44 7.93
N MET A 83 5.38 -3.57 7.73
CA MET A 83 6.08 -4.85 7.73
C MET A 83 6.85 -4.99 6.41
N LEU A 84 8.14 -4.72 6.45
CA LEU A 84 8.98 -4.73 5.26
C LEU A 84 9.40 -6.17 4.91
N VAL A 85 9.28 -6.50 3.64
CA VAL A 85 9.94 -7.67 3.07
C VAL A 85 11.44 -7.39 3.00
N ARG A 86 12.26 -8.41 3.25
CA ARG A 86 13.70 -8.31 3.16
C ARG A 86 14.13 -7.83 1.76
N GLY A 87 15.09 -6.92 1.69
CA GLY A 87 15.54 -6.33 0.43
C GLY A 87 14.67 -5.18 -0.08
N THR A 88 13.83 -4.59 0.78
CA THR A 88 13.08 -3.38 0.47
C THR A 88 13.97 -2.15 0.54
N GLN A 89 14.01 -1.36 -0.51
CA GLN A 89 14.75 -0.11 -0.59
C GLN A 89 13.90 1.08 -0.12
N ALA A 90 12.62 1.11 -0.49
CA ALA A 90 11.72 2.18 -0.11
C ALA A 90 10.24 1.78 -0.23
N ILE A 91 9.38 2.57 0.41
CA ILE A 91 7.95 2.59 0.15
C ILE A 91 7.57 3.99 -0.32
N TRP A 92 6.87 4.07 -1.43
CA TRP A 92 6.37 5.31 -2.01
C TRP A 92 4.86 5.31 -2.09
N LEU A 93 4.28 6.51 -2.07
CA LEU A 93 2.85 6.73 -2.18
C LEU A 93 2.50 7.18 -3.60
N ALA A 94 1.51 6.55 -4.21
CA ALA A 94 0.88 7.01 -5.45
C ALA A 94 -0.04 8.20 -5.14
N ARG A 95 0.42 9.43 -5.38
CA ARG A 95 -0.28 10.66 -5.01
C ARG A 95 -1.33 11.10 -6.01
N SER A 96 -1.04 10.95 -7.28
CA SER A 96 -1.92 11.40 -8.35
C SER A 96 -1.81 10.50 -9.57
N ALA A 97 -2.86 10.50 -10.39
CA ALA A 97 -2.87 9.77 -11.64
C ALA A 97 -1.79 10.29 -12.60
N GLY A 98 -1.16 9.39 -13.33
CA GLY A 98 -0.10 9.68 -14.28
C GLY A 98 0.91 8.56 -14.38
N ARG A 99 2.02 8.84 -15.04
CA ARG A 99 3.14 7.89 -15.16
C ARG A 99 4.37 8.46 -14.49
N SER A 100 5.07 7.62 -13.75
CA SER A 100 6.35 7.94 -13.14
C SER A 100 7.29 6.76 -13.29
N THR A 101 8.57 7.03 -13.39
CA THR A 101 9.58 5.98 -13.54
C THR A 101 10.39 5.85 -12.27
N ILE A 102 10.44 4.64 -11.74
CA ILE A 102 11.34 4.25 -10.65
C ILE A 102 12.67 3.88 -11.26
N LYS A 103 13.74 4.52 -10.84
CA LYS A 103 15.10 4.21 -11.29
C LYS A 103 16.00 3.92 -10.11
N ALA A 104 16.83 2.92 -10.27
CA ALA A 104 17.86 2.58 -9.31
C ALA A 104 19.13 2.11 -10.04
N SER A 105 20.27 2.34 -9.40
CA SER A 105 21.56 1.81 -9.84
C SER A 105 22.31 1.28 -8.65
N GLY A 106 23.23 0.34 -8.87
CA GLY A 106 24.02 -0.18 -7.78
C GLY A 106 25.11 -1.11 -8.22
N GLY A 107 26.08 -1.32 -7.35
CA GLY A 107 27.13 -2.32 -7.50
C GLY A 107 26.83 -3.58 -6.72
N MET A 108 27.55 -4.65 -7.01
CA MET A 108 27.43 -5.90 -6.28
C MET A 108 27.77 -5.69 -4.79
N ASN A 109 26.98 -6.28 -3.92
CA ASN A 109 27.25 -6.32 -2.50
C ASN A 109 28.22 -7.49 -2.23
N CYS A 110 29.50 -7.17 -2.05
CA CYS A 110 30.54 -8.16 -1.87
C CYS A 110 31.01 -8.25 -0.43
N PRO A 111 31.27 -9.46 0.09
CA PRO A 111 31.90 -9.61 1.39
C PRO A 111 33.31 -9.03 1.41
N SER A 112 33.72 -8.50 2.57
CA SER A 112 35.05 -7.94 2.76
C SER A 112 36.13 -8.97 2.40
N GLY A 113 37.10 -8.56 1.56
CA GLY A 113 38.22 -9.41 1.13
C GLY A 113 37.94 -10.30 -0.09
N ALA A 114 36.74 -10.30 -0.64
CA ALA A 114 36.45 -10.99 -1.89
C ALA A 114 36.76 -10.12 -3.11
N MET A 115 37.22 -10.74 -4.19
CA MET A 115 37.33 -10.07 -5.49
C MET A 115 35.91 -9.82 -6.03
N CYS A 116 35.54 -8.56 -6.09
CA CYS A 116 34.23 -8.14 -6.54
C CYS A 116 34.25 -7.79 -8.02
N PRO A 117 33.40 -8.39 -8.87
CA PRO A 117 33.27 -7.92 -10.22
C PRO A 117 32.72 -6.49 -10.24
N MET A 118 33.34 -5.63 -11.02
CA MET A 118 32.87 -4.25 -11.22
C MET A 118 31.67 -4.26 -12.18
N LEU A 119 30.53 -4.66 -11.66
CA LEU A 119 29.25 -4.65 -12.40
C LEU A 119 28.39 -3.51 -11.87
N LEU A 120 27.92 -2.69 -12.79
CA LEU A 120 26.87 -1.70 -12.52
C LEU A 120 25.52 -2.31 -12.92
N ALA A 121 24.66 -2.53 -11.95
CA ALA A 121 23.30 -2.93 -12.18
C ALA A 121 22.41 -1.68 -12.36
N LEU A 122 21.54 -1.70 -13.34
CA LEU A 122 20.55 -0.67 -13.60
C LEU A 122 19.15 -1.25 -13.51
N PHE A 123 18.27 -0.53 -12.87
CA PHE A 123 16.85 -0.87 -12.77
C PHE A 123 16.00 0.32 -13.21
N SER A 124 14.96 0.04 -13.96
CA SER A 124 13.98 1.04 -14.37
C SER A 124 12.62 0.38 -14.52
N ALA A 125 11.63 0.84 -13.80
CA ALA A 125 10.24 0.41 -13.95
C ALA A 125 9.32 1.63 -14.04
N THR A 126 8.34 1.56 -14.92
CA THR A 126 7.32 2.61 -15.03
C THR A 126 6.13 2.24 -14.17
N VAL A 127 5.69 3.15 -13.32
CA VAL A 127 4.43 3.02 -12.59
C VAL A 127 3.38 3.86 -13.29
N GLU A 128 2.30 3.22 -13.69
CA GLU A 128 1.11 3.88 -14.22
C GLU A 128 0.06 3.94 -13.12
N VAL A 129 -0.18 5.15 -12.63
CA VAL A 129 -1.17 5.40 -11.58
C VAL A 129 -2.47 5.83 -12.23
N VAL A 130 -3.52 5.08 -11.94
CA VAL A 130 -4.90 5.39 -12.38
C VAL A 130 -5.74 5.90 -11.21
N PRO A 131 -6.79 6.66 -11.48
CA PRO A 131 -7.69 7.18 -10.44
C PRO A 131 -8.31 6.10 -9.58
#